data_feeae70bffc19d80600222ca9e1adcbf
#
_entry.id   feeae70bffc19d80600222ca9e1adcbf
#
_cell.length_a   1.000
_cell.length_b   1.000
_cell.length_c   1.000
_cell.angle_alpha   90.00
_cell.angle_beta   90.00
_cell.angle_gamma   90.00
#
_symmetry.space_group_name_H-M   'P 1'
#
loop_
_entity.id
_entity.type
_entity.pdbx_description
1 polymer ?
#
loop_
_entity_poly.entity_id
_entity_poly.type
_entity_poly.pdbx_seq_one_letter_code
_entity_poly.pdbx_strand_id
1 'polypeptide(L)'
;MLFGASGTRLGLLSGGCLEADIAVNARKVLASGKARKLMYDGSDEDDLAFRMGIGCGGCIYVFLQEINEGNNFLGLIELHKALESSRKAIFCQLIPEEEEDTKSIVIDPSFEVPKGFESVISDDNSRA
;
A
#
# COMPACT_ATOMS: atom_id res chain seq x y z
N MET A 1 5.78 1.63 -1.75
CA MET A 1 6.40 2.61 -2.67
C MET A 1 5.76 3.96 -2.49
N LEU A 2 6.52 5.05 -2.55
CA LEU A 2 6.03 6.42 -2.40
C LEU A 2 6.27 7.22 -3.69
N PHE A 3 5.30 8.06 -4.03
CA PHE A 3 5.39 8.99 -5.15
C PHE A 3 5.18 10.42 -4.65
N GLY A 4 6.11 11.30 -4.95
CA GLY A 4 5.99 12.71 -4.68
C GLY A 4 5.36 13.48 -5.85
N ALA A 5 4.71 14.59 -5.56
CA ALA A 5 4.10 15.47 -6.57
C ALA A 5 5.10 15.97 -7.62
N SER A 6 6.38 16.13 -7.24
CA SER A 6 7.48 16.53 -8.13
C SER A 6 8.01 15.40 -9.03
N GLY A 7 7.45 14.20 -8.97
CA GLY A 7 7.92 13.04 -9.69
C GLY A 7 8.96 12.19 -8.93
N THR A 8 9.29 12.55 -7.69
CA THR A 8 10.17 11.75 -6.83
C THR A 8 9.54 10.40 -6.55
N ARG A 9 10.36 9.35 -6.55
CA ARG A 9 9.94 7.97 -6.25
C ARG A 9 10.86 7.37 -5.21
N LEU A 10 10.28 6.66 -4.24
CA LEU A 10 11.01 5.90 -3.23
C LEU A 10 10.43 4.48 -3.14
N GLY A 11 11.31 3.50 -3.17
CA GLY A 11 10.95 2.09 -3.18
C GLY A 11 10.83 1.53 -4.60
N LEU A 12 10.66 0.22 -4.67
CA LEU A 12 10.57 -0.55 -5.91
C LEU A 12 9.44 -1.57 -5.78
N LEU A 13 8.69 -1.79 -6.84
CA LEU A 13 7.58 -2.74 -6.87
C LEU A 13 7.80 -3.86 -7.89
N SER A 14 8.20 -3.53 -9.13
CA SER A 14 8.27 -4.47 -10.24
C SER A 14 9.61 -4.43 -11.01
N GLY A 15 10.60 -3.73 -10.49
CA GLY A 15 11.88 -3.57 -11.19
C GLY A 15 11.86 -2.53 -12.31
N GLY A 16 10.85 -1.66 -12.37
CA GLY A 16 10.73 -0.54 -13.30
C GLY A 16 9.63 -0.68 -14.35
N CYS A 17 9.13 -1.89 -14.59
CA CYS A 17 8.18 -2.16 -15.66
C CYS A 17 6.81 -1.50 -15.44
N LEU A 18 6.24 -1.61 -14.24
CA LEU A 18 4.93 -1.05 -13.91
C LEU A 18 5.00 0.36 -13.32
N GLU A 19 6.14 0.77 -12.80
CA GLU A 19 6.30 2.03 -12.06
C GLU A 19 5.95 3.25 -12.90
N ALA A 20 6.17 3.23 -14.19
CA ALA A 20 5.81 4.32 -15.10
C ALA A 20 4.29 4.52 -15.16
N ASP A 21 3.53 3.44 -15.31
CA ASP A 21 2.06 3.48 -15.32
C ASP A 21 1.50 3.81 -13.95
N ILE A 22 2.05 3.21 -12.89
CA ILE A 22 1.68 3.52 -11.51
C ILE A 22 1.92 5.00 -11.21
N ALA A 23 3.02 5.60 -11.67
CA ALA A 23 3.30 7.02 -11.48
C ALA A 23 2.28 7.94 -12.17
N VAL A 24 1.80 7.57 -13.35
CA VAL A 24 0.71 8.31 -14.03
C VAL A 24 -0.56 8.27 -13.19
N ASN A 25 -0.92 7.10 -12.66
CA ASN A 25 -2.09 6.94 -11.81
C ASN A 25 -1.92 7.62 -10.45
N ALA A 26 -0.72 7.61 -9.86
CA ALA A 26 -0.43 8.33 -8.63
C ALA A 26 -0.66 9.85 -8.79
N ARG A 27 -0.28 10.43 -9.92
CA ARG A 27 -0.59 11.85 -10.22
C ARG A 27 -2.08 12.12 -10.30
N LYS A 28 -2.87 11.19 -10.85
CA LYS A 28 -4.34 11.31 -10.86
C LYS A 28 -4.94 11.25 -9.47
N VAL A 29 -4.39 10.41 -8.58
CA VAL A 29 -4.78 10.36 -7.17
C VAL A 29 -4.49 11.69 -6.47
N LEU A 30 -3.29 12.24 -6.64
CA LEU A 30 -2.94 13.53 -6.07
C LEU A 30 -3.82 14.69 -6.59
N ALA A 31 -4.18 14.65 -7.87
CA ALA A 31 -5.04 15.68 -8.46
C ALA A 31 -6.49 15.59 -8.02
N SER A 32 -7.01 14.38 -7.80
CA SER A 32 -8.42 14.16 -7.46
C SER A 32 -8.69 14.00 -5.96
N GLY A 33 -7.66 13.68 -5.16
CA GLY A 33 -7.79 13.30 -3.77
C GLY A 33 -8.51 11.95 -3.56
N LYS A 34 -8.76 11.19 -4.65
CA LYS A 34 -9.47 9.91 -4.58
C LYS A 34 -8.52 8.75 -4.74
N ALA A 35 -8.61 7.78 -3.84
CA ALA A 35 -7.88 6.53 -3.93
C ALA A 35 -8.23 5.77 -5.22
N ARG A 36 -7.29 4.96 -5.71
CA ARG A 36 -7.47 4.11 -6.90
C ARG A 36 -6.93 2.72 -6.67
N LYS A 37 -7.63 1.75 -7.22
CA LYS A 37 -7.20 0.36 -7.29
C LYS A 37 -6.79 0.04 -8.73
N LEU A 38 -5.59 -0.50 -8.89
CA LEU A 38 -5.06 -0.94 -10.18
C LEU A 38 -4.88 -2.45 -10.14
N MET A 39 -5.15 -3.09 -11.26
CA MET A 39 -4.88 -4.52 -11.46
C MET A 39 -4.01 -4.68 -12.70
N TYR A 40 -2.97 -5.48 -12.57
CA TYR A 40 -2.10 -5.89 -13.67
C TYR A 40 -2.13 -7.41 -13.77
N ASP A 41 -2.64 -7.92 -14.88
CA ASP A 41 -2.78 -9.36 -15.12
C ASP A 41 -1.73 -9.85 -16.10
N GLY A 42 -0.72 -10.56 -15.59
CA GLY A 42 0.36 -11.12 -16.41
C GLY A 42 -0.06 -12.31 -17.29
N SER A 43 -1.29 -12.83 -17.12
CA SER A 43 -1.85 -13.90 -17.95
C SER A 43 -2.73 -13.39 -19.11
N ASP A 44 -3.13 -12.12 -19.08
CA ASP A 44 -3.94 -11.47 -20.11
C ASP A 44 -3.04 -10.82 -21.15
N GLU A 45 -3.08 -11.29 -22.40
CA GLU A 45 -2.25 -10.80 -23.51
C GLU A 45 -2.47 -9.31 -23.82
N ASP A 46 -3.65 -8.78 -23.51
CA ASP A 46 -4.00 -7.38 -23.69
C ASP A 46 -3.55 -6.50 -22.51
N ASP A 47 -3.20 -7.10 -21.36
CA ASP A 47 -2.75 -6.36 -20.17
C ASP A 47 -1.30 -5.88 -20.32
N LEU A 48 -1.02 -4.72 -19.72
CA LEU A 48 0.31 -4.12 -19.69
C LEU A 48 1.35 -5.07 -19.06
N ALA A 49 0.99 -5.82 -18.03
CA ALA A 49 1.88 -6.75 -17.35
C ALA A 49 2.35 -7.87 -18.27
N PHE A 50 1.47 -8.45 -19.10
CA PHE A 50 1.82 -9.45 -20.09
C PHE A 50 2.72 -8.86 -21.17
N ARG A 51 2.32 -7.72 -21.74
CA ARG A 51 3.05 -7.03 -22.81
C ARG A 51 4.45 -6.59 -22.39
N MET A 52 4.67 -6.31 -21.11
CA MET A 52 5.98 -5.95 -20.55
C MET A 52 6.80 -7.16 -20.10
N GLY A 53 6.32 -8.38 -20.33
CA GLY A 53 7.04 -9.61 -20.00
C GLY A 53 7.23 -9.83 -18.50
N ILE A 54 6.28 -9.39 -17.67
CA ILE A 54 6.29 -9.65 -16.22
C ILE A 54 5.92 -11.11 -16.02
N GLY A 55 6.91 -11.96 -15.95
CA GLY A 55 6.85 -13.38 -16.20
C GLY A 55 6.29 -14.27 -15.09
N CYS A 56 5.55 -13.76 -14.11
CA CYS A 56 4.96 -14.63 -13.08
C CYS A 56 3.58 -15.21 -13.46
N GLY A 57 2.94 -14.75 -14.54
CA GLY A 57 1.62 -15.22 -14.98
C GLY A 57 0.49 -14.98 -14.00
N GLY A 58 0.72 -14.19 -12.95
CA GLY A 58 -0.24 -13.85 -11.90
C GLY A 58 -0.78 -12.43 -12.01
N CYS A 59 -1.76 -12.12 -11.15
CA CYS A 59 -2.31 -10.78 -11.03
C CYS A 59 -1.60 -9.98 -9.93
N ILE A 60 -1.31 -8.71 -10.21
CA ILE A 60 -0.79 -7.76 -9.23
C ILE A 60 -1.85 -6.71 -8.98
N TYR A 61 -2.26 -6.58 -7.73
CA TYR A 61 -3.19 -5.53 -7.29
C TYR A 61 -2.40 -4.44 -6.58
N VAL A 62 -2.59 -3.20 -7.01
CA VAL A 62 -1.95 -2.03 -6.43
C VAL A 62 -3.03 -1.07 -5.96
N PHE A 63 -2.93 -0.64 -4.72
CA PHE A 63 -3.79 0.37 -4.14
C PHE A 63 -3.02 1.67 -3.98
N LEU A 64 -3.55 2.75 -4.52
CA LEU A 64 -2.97 4.09 -4.49
C LEU A 64 -3.85 5.02 -3.68
N GLN A 65 -3.29 5.72 -2.72
CA GLN A 65 -3.97 6.77 -2.00
C GLN A 65 -3.02 7.90 -1.62
N GLU A 66 -3.59 9.07 -1.43
CA GLU A 66 -2.87 10.23 -0.95
C GLU A 66 -2.48 10.07 0.53
N ILE A 67 -1.31 10.59 0.90
CA ILE A 67 -0.86 10.69 2.28
C ILE A 67 -0.90 12.15 2.68
N ASN A 68 -1.71 12.49 3.68
CA ASN A 68 -1.89 13.85 4.15
C ASN A 68 -2.26 13.90 5.65
N GLU A 69 -2.40 15.10 6.19
CA GLU A 69 -2.81 15.29 7.58
C GLU A 69 -4.22 14.74 7.86
N GLY A 70 -5.14 14.84 6.90
CA GLY A 70 -6.52 14.39 7.04
C GLY A 70 -6.65 12.89 7.28
N ASN A 71 -5.72 12.09 6.78
CA ASN A 71 -5.66 10.65 7.03
C ASN A 71 -4.54 10.27 8.03
N ASN A 72 -4.09 11.23 8.84
CA ASN A 72 -3.04 11.04 9.85
C ASN A 72 -1.76 10.41 9.26
N PHE A 73 -1.39 10.81 8.04
CA PHE A 73 -0.23 10.27 7.31
C PHE A 73 -0.19 8.73 7.29
N LEU A 74 -1.36 8.08 7.33
CA LEU A 74 -1.53 6.61 7.36
C LEU A 74 -0.77 5.91 8.52
N GLY A 75 -0.53 6.60 9.64
CA GLY A 75 0.23 6.08 10.77
C GLY A 75 1.74 5.98 10.53
N LEU A 76 2.27 6.54 9.43
CA LEU A 76 3.69 6.46 9.10
C LEU A 76 4.58 7.23 10.08
N ILE A 77 4.05 8.28 10.73
CA ILE A 77 4.79 9.04 11.75
C ILE A 77 5.02 8.17 12.99
N GLU A 78 3.99 7.46 13.44
CA GLU A 78 4.06 6.54 14.57
C GLU A 78 4.99 5.38 14.28
N LEU A 79 4.93 4.83 13.05
CA LEU A 79 5.83 3.79 12.59
C LEU A 79 7.29 4.27 12.60
N HIS A 80 7.54 5.47 12.10
CA HIS A 80 8.87 6.08 12.10
C HIS A 80 9.43 6.22 13.52
N LYS A 81 8.64 6.75 14.47
CA LYS A 81 9.03 6.86 15.87
C LYS A 81 9.34 5.51 16.52
N ALA A 82 8.57 4.48 16.20
CA ALA A 82 8.82 3.13 16.69
C ALA A 82 10.16 2.59 16.16
N LEU A 83 10.44 2.78 14.86
CA LEU A 83 11.70 2.37 14.23
C LEU A 83 12.91 3.12 14.83
N GLU A 84 12.83 4.43 15.01
CA GLU A 84 13.89 5.22 15.62
C GLU A 84 14.19 4.79 17.07
N SER A 85 13.16 4.38 17.79
CA SER A 85 13.29 3.90 19.18
C SER A 85 13.67 2.43 19.28
N SER A 86 13.90 1.74 18.17
CA SER A 86 14.15 0.30 18.10
C SER A 86 13.07 -0.55 18.80
N ARG A 87 11.83 -0.03 18.84
CA ARG A 87 10.68 -0.73 19.42
C ARG A 87 10.03 -1.63 18.38
N LYS A 88 9.50 -2.75 18.81
CA LYS A 88 8.62 -3.58 17.98
C LYS A 88 7.32 -2.82 17.73
N ALA A 89 6.85 -2.84 16.49
CA ALA A 89 5.57 -2.28 16.10
C ALA A 89 4.93 -3.13 15.01
N ILE A 90 3.61 -3.16 14.98
CA ILE A 90 2.84 -3.81 13.93
C ILE A 90 2.13 -2.70 13.14
N PHE A 91 2.40 -2.61 11.86
CA PHE A 91 1.68 -1.72 10.96
C PHE A 91 0.56 -2.50 10.29
N CYS A 92 -0.67 -2.12 10.57
CA CYS A 92 -1.86 -2.71 9.97
C CYS A 92 -2.51 -1.73 9.01
N GLN A 93 -2.87 -2.21 7.83
CA GLN A 93 -3.58 -1.45 6.83
C GLN A 93 -4.77 -2.25 6.31
N LEU A 94 -5.97 -1.68 6.41
CA LEU A 94 -7.16 -2.22 5.78
C LEU A 94 -7.22 -1.72 4.35
N ILE A 95 -7.16 -2.63 3.38
CA ILE A 95 -7.33 -2.31 1.97
C ILE A 95 -8.81 -2.51 1.64
N PRO A 96 -9.56 -1.45 1.28
CA PRO A 96 -10.97 -1.58 0.98
C PRO A 96 -11.22 -2.34 -0.31
N GLU A 97 -12.39 -2.94 -0.45
CA GLU A 97 -12.80 -3.59 -1.71
C GLU A 97 -13.09 -2.56 -2.80
N GLU A 98 -13.63 -1.42 -2.42
CA GLU A 98 -13.89 -0.29 -3.32
C GLU A 98 -12.79 0.77 -3.25
N GLU A 99 -12.82 1.77 -4.14
CA GLU A 99 -11.84 2.85 -4.20
C GLU A 99 -12.10 3.91 -3.11
N GLU A 100 -12.03 3.47 -1.86
CA GLU A 100 -12.12 4.31 -0.67
C GLU A 100 -10.75 4.48 -0.02
N ASP A 101 -10.62 5.46 0.85
CA ASP A 101 -9.41 5.63 1.63
C ASP A 101 -9.21 4.48 2.62
N THR A 102 -8.00 3.96 2.69
CA THR A 102 -7.66 2.91 3.65
C THR A 102 -7.62 3.48 5.07
N LYS A 103 -7.83 2.58 6.03
CA LYS A 103 -7.51 2.85 7.44
C LYS A 103 -6.21 2.16 7.78
N SER A 104 -5.29 2.90 8.37
CA SER A 104 -4.00 2.38 8.81
C SER A 104 -3.79 2.68 10.29
N ILE A 105 -3.12 1.77 10.97
CA ILE A 105 -2.78 1.92 12.37
C ILE A 105 -1.44 1.28 12.66
N VAL A 106 -0.68 1.89 13.57
CA VAL A 106 0.51 1.29 14.16
C VAL A 106 0.18 0.85 15.57
N ILE A 107 0.44 -0.41 15.86
CA ILE A 107 0.12 -1.04 17.13
C ILE A 107 1.42 -1.42 17.83
N ASP A 108 1.53 -1.07 19.10
CA ASP A 108 2.49 -1.70 19.99
C ASP A 108 2.01 -3.14 20.29
N PRO A 109 2.84 -4.18 20.13
CA PRO A 109 2.43 -5.56 20.37
C PRO A 109 1.89 -5.85 21.78
N SER A 110 2.10 -4.93 22.72
CA SER A 110 1.58 -5.03 24.10
C SER A 110 0.17 -4.46 24.29
N PHE A 111 -0.40 -3.80 23.27
CA PHE A 111 -1.74 -3.19 23.34
C PHE A 111 -2.82 -4.07 22.69
N GLU A 112 -4.05 -3.87 23.15
CA GLU A 112 -5.24 -4.49 22.52
C GLU A 112 -5.42 -4.00 21.08
N VAL A 113 -5.84 -4.92 20.24
CA VAL A 113 -6.11 -4.63 18.83
C VAL A 113 -7.36 -3.76 18.68
N PRO A 114 -7.29 -2.62 18.00
CA PRO A 114 -8.47 -1.79 17.77
C PRO A 114 -9.55 -2.51 16.95
N LYS A 115 -10.80 -2.19 17.23
CA LYS A 115 -11.94 -2.71 16.48
C LYS A 115 -11.78 -2.52 14.98
N GLY A 116 -12.03 -3.57 14.22
CA GLY A 116 -11.90 -3.60 12.76
C GLY A 116 -10.57 -4.15 12.25
N PHE A 117 -9.62 -4.45 13.16
CA PHE A 117 -8.33 -5.07 12.81
C PHE A 117 -8.15 -6.46 13.46
N GLU A 118 -9.14 -6.95 14.18
CA GLU A 118 -9.05 -8.19 14.98
C GLU A 118 -8.74 -9.42 14.11
N SER A 119 -9.30 -9.47 12.90
CA SER A 119 -9.09 -10.59 11.98
C SER A 119 -7.67 -10.68 11.40
N VAL A 120 -6.94 -9.57 11.36
CA VAL A 120 -5.60 -9.51 10.77
C VAL A 120 -4.54 -10.08 11.71
N ILE A 121 -4.77 -10.01 13.02
CA ILE A 121 -3.79 -10.40 14.05
C ILE A 121 -4.02 -11.82 14.58
N SER A 122 -5.25 -12.35 14.47
CA SER A 122 -5.56 -13.72 14.93
C SER A 122 -4.87 -14.82 14.12
N ASP A 123 -4.55 -14.57 12.85
CA ASP A 123 -3.91 -15.56 11.97
C ASP A 123 -2.40 -15.73 12.21
N ASP A 124 -1.72 -14.76 12.81
CA ASP A 124 -0.27 -14.82 13.03
C ASP A 124 0.10 -15.62 14.30
N ASN A 125 -0.82 -15.70 15.27
CA ASN A 125 -0.63 -16.51 16.48
C ASN A 125 -0.81 -18.03 16.26
N SER A 126 -1.30 -18.46 15.10
CA SER A 126 -1.46 -19.87 14.75
C SER A 126 -0.26 -20.46 13.99
N ARG A 127 0.75 -19.65 13.68
CA ARG A 127 1.97 -20.04 12.95
C ARG A 127 3.25 -19.99 13.77
N ALA A 128 3.14 -19.81 15.08
CA ALA A 128 4.28 -19.88 15.99
C ALA A 128 4.56 -21.31 16.44
#